data_e1d333ec98ff79ad49624fb51d2b1ac8
#
_entry.id   e1d333ec98ff79ad49624fb51d2b1ac8
#
_cell.length_a   1.000
_cell.length_b   1.000
_cell.length_c   1.000
_cell.angle_alpha   90.00
_cell.angle_beta   90.00
_cell.angle_gamma   90.00
#
_symmetry.space_group_name_H-M   'P 1'
#
loop_
_entity.id
_entity.type
_entity.pdbx_description
1 polymer ?
#
loop_
_entity_poly.entity_id
_entity_poly.type
_entity_poly.pdbx_seq_one_letter_code
_entity_poly.pdbx_strand_id
1 'polypeptide(L)'
;MALDLDAIKAKLQELQTSSGGNRNSDVFWKPPTGKSQIRIVPYAFDKSNPFQELYFHYDIGKKTMISPSSFGRPDPVLEFAEKLKSTGDKEDWKMGRKLEPKFRCYVPVIVRGQESEGVKFYAFGKKIYCELLGVITDPDYGDITDLTNGRDVTIERIDPDKEGGYPTYN
;
A
#
# COMPACT_ATOMS: atom_id res chain seq x y z
N MET A 1 35.15 -3.42 32.47
CA MET A 1 34.72 -3.90 31.14
C MET A 1 35.19 -2.88 30.11
N ALA A 2 36.07 -3.31 29.19
CA ALA A 2 36.56 -2.45 28.14
C ALA A 2 35.48 -2.40 27.02
N LEU A 3 35.30 -1.21 26.45
CA LEU A 3 34.37 -0.99 25.31
C LEU A 3 34.96 -1.71 24.09
N ASP A 4 34.14 -2.51 23.40
CA ASP A 4 34.53 -3.15 22.13
C ASP A 4 34.39 -2.11 20.99
N LEU A 5 35.51 -1.41 20.75
CA LEU A 5 35.56 -0.34 19.72
C LEU A 5 35.39 -0.90 18.30
N ASP A 6 35.75 -2.14 18.04
CA ASP A 6 35.66 -2.72 16.71
C ASP A 6 34.21 -3.09 16.39
N ALA A 7 33.47 -3.63 17.38
CA ALA A 7 32.01 -3.84 17.24
C ALA A 7 31.26 -2.52 17.04
N ILE A 8 31.67 -1.45 17.72
CA ILE A 8 31.05 -0.11 17.56
C ILE A 8 31.36 0.47 16.18
N LYS A 9 32.62 0.34 15.71
CA LYS A 9 32.98 0.80 14.35
C LYS A 9 32.23 0.04 13.27
N ALA A 10 32.12 -1.28 13.38
CA ALA A 10 31.34 -2.11 12.46
C ALA A 10 29.86 -1.67 12.41
N LYS A 11 29.26 -1.40 13.57
CA LYS A 11 27.89 -0.90 13.65
C LYS A 11 27.74 0.50 13.06
N LEU A 12 28.70 1.39 13.28
CA LEU A 12 28.70 2.72 12.68
C LEU A 12 28.77 2.64 11.16
N GLN A 13 29.64 1.78 10.63
CA GLN A 13 29.80 1.58 9.19
C GLN A 13 28.53 0.96 8.56
N GLU A 14 27.90 0.01 9.23
CA GLU A 14 26.59 -0.55 8.83
C GLU A 14 25.52 0.53 8.77
N LEU A 15 25.43 1.41 9.77
CA LEU A 15 24.46 2.51 9.82
C LEU A 15 24.73 3.58 8.76
N GLN A 16 26.00 3.89 8.49
CA GLN A 16 26.39 4.87 7.45
C GLN A 16 26.13 4.34 6.04
N THR A 17 26.40 3.07 5.77
CA THR A 17 26.10 2.42 4.49
C THR A 17 24.59 2.21 4.30
N SER A 18 23.82 2.06 5.40
CA SER A 18 22.36 1.96 5.34
C SER A 18 21.66 3.28 5.04
N SER A 19 22.33 4.41 5.19
CA SER A 19 21.77 5.77 5.02
C SER A 19 21.65 6.27 3.58
N GLY A 20 22.10 5.52 2.57
CA GLY A 20 22.30 6.03 1.21
C GLY A 20 21.51 5.39 0.07
N GLY A 21 20.66 4.41 0.33
CA GLY A 21 19.87 3.76 -0.72
C GLY A 21 18.38 3.87 -0.46
N ASN A 22 17.63 4.20 -1.50
CA ASN A 22 16.17 4.19 -1.49
C ASN A 22 15.65 2.73 -1.40
N ARG A 23 16.03 2.01 -0.33
CA ARG A 23 15.72 0.59 -0.07
C ARG A 23 14.21 0.32 -0.05
N ASN A 24 13.39 1.36 0.14
CA ASN A 24 11.94 1.20 0.15
C ASN A 24 11.35 1.12 -1.27
N SER A 25 12.04 1.56 -2.33
CA SER A 25 11.52 1.48 -3.69
C SER A 25 11.45 0.04 -4.20
N ASP A 26 12.41 -0.79 -3.80
CA ASP A 26 12.53 -2.17 -4.31
C ASP A 26 11.58 -3.14 -3.62
N VAL A 27 11.04 -2.75 -2.47
CA VAL A 27 10.05 -3.54 -1.72
C VAL A 27 8.65 -3.37 -2.31
N PHE A 28 8.36 -2.25 -2.96
CA PHE A 28 7.05 -1.97 -3.54
C PHE A 28 7.02 -2.23 -5.04
N TRP A 29 6.10 -3.09 -5.45
CA TRP A 29 5.82 -3.32 -6.86
C TRP A 29 4.75 -2.37 -7.37
N LYS A 30 5.01 -1.80 -8.54
CA LYS A 30 4.05 -1.02 -9.31
C LYS A 30 3.83 -1.70 -10.65
N PRO A 31 2.58 -2.04 -11.01
CA PRO A 31 2.29 -2.66 -12.29
C PRO A 31 2.83 -1.79 -13.45
N PRO A 32 3.61 -2.36 -14.38
CA PRO A 32 3.92 -1.70 -15.64
C PRO A 32 2.65 -1.57 -16.48
N THR A 33 2.68 -0.74 -17.53
CA THR A 33 1.57 -0.64 -18.49
C THR A 33 1.32 -2.00 -19.16
N GLY A 34 0.06 -2.36 -19.30
CA GLY A 34 -0.39 -3.64 -19.81
C GLY A 34 -0.68 -4.66 -18.72
N LYS A 35 -0.61 -5.94 -19.07
CA LYS A 35 -0.98 -7.06 -18.19
C LYS A 35 0.21 -7.60 -17.42
N SER A 36 0.03 -7.81 -16.15
CA SER A 36 0.99 -8.46 -15.26
C SER A 36 0.28 -9.52 -14.43
N GLN A 37 0.93 -10.66 -14.21
CA GLN A 37 0.42 -11.71 -13.34
C GLN A 37 1.15 -11.66 -11.99
N ILE A 38 0.36 -11.77 -10.92
CA ILE A 38 0.87 -11.82 -9.55
C ILE A 38 0.23 -12.97 -8.79
N ARG A 39 0.96 -13.49 -7.82
CA ARG A 39 0.42 -14.38 -6.78
C ARG A 39 0.37 -13.61 -5.49
N ILE A 40 -0.82 -13.43 -4.92
CA ILE A 40 -0.97 -12.91 -3.56
C ILE A 40 -0.58 -14.03 -2.60
N VAL A 41 0.26 -13.70 -1.62
CA VAL A 41 0.73 -14.67 -0.63
C VAL A 41 0.36 -14.20 0.79
N PRO A 42 0.04 -15.11 1.71
CA PRO A 42 -0.28 -14.72 3.08
C PRO A 42 0.96 -14.22 3.84
N TYR A 43 0.74 -13.41 4.87
CA TYR A 43 1.80 -13.05 5.80
C TYR A 43 2.28 -14.26 6.62
N ALA A 44 3.56 -14.29 6.96
CA ALA A 44 4.11 -15.38 7.78
C ALA A 44 3.53 -15.41 9.20
N PHE A 45 3.19 -14.24 9.75
CA PHE A 45 2.65 -14.06 11.10
C PHE A 45 1.12 -14.07 11.16
N ASP A 46 0.44 -13.74 10.06
CA ASP A 46 -1.02 -13.81 9.95
C ASP A 46 -1.40 -14.36 8.58
N LYS A 47 -1.82 -15.61 8.58
CA LYS A 47 -2.24 -16.32 7.37
C LYS A 47 -3.73 -16.14 7.06
N SER A 48 -4.49 -15.57 7.98
CA SER A 48 -5.95 -15.44 7.84
C SER A 48 -6.35 -14.27 6.93
N ASN A 49 -5.53 -13.23 6.85
CA ASN A 49 -5.83 -12.06 6.03
C ASN A 49 -4.55 -11.45 5.44
N PRO A 50 -4.33 -11.59 4.12
CA PRO A 50 -3.18 -10.96 3.46
C PRO A 50 -3.39 -9.47 3.18
N PHE A 51 -4.58 -8.92 3.43
CA PHE A 51 -4.95 -7.54 3.11
C PHE A 51 -4.69 -6.62 4.29
N GLN A 52 -3.74 -5.72 4.16
CA GLN A 52 -3.47 -4.68 5.15
C GLN A 52 -4.13 -3.37 4.72
N GLU A 53 -5.21 -3.01 5.37
CA GLU A 53 -5.95 -1.77 5.11
C GLU A 53 -5.32 -0.61 5.86
N LEU A 54 -4.98 0.46 5.14
CA LEU A 54 -4.43 1.68 5.70
C LEU A 54 -5.08 2.90 5.07
N TYR A 55 -5.18 3.97 5.84
CA TYR A 55 -5.66 5.27 5.42
C TYR A 55 -4.53 6.29 5.46
N PHE A 56 -4.42 7.12 4.45
CA PHE A 56 -3.34 8.10 4.32
C PHE A 56 -3.89 9.49 4.06
N HIS A 57 -3.35 10.46 4.79
CA HIS A 57 -3.45 11.86 4.44
C HIS A 57 -2.33 12.22 3.48
N TYR A 58 -2.68 12.90 2.40
CA TYR A 58 -1.74 13.40 1.39
C TYR A 58 -1.64 14.91 1.49
N ASP A 59 -0.46 15.42 1.13
CA ASP A 59 -0.18 16.86 1.04
C ASP A 59 -0.32 17.67 2.34
N ILE A 60 -0.32 17.01 3.49
CA ILE A 60 -0.26 17.69 4.79
C ILE A 60 1.18 18.18 5.03
N GLY A 61 1.42 19.49 4.81
CA GLY A 61 2.76 20.05 4.88
C GLY A 61 3.72 19.43 3.86
N LYS A 62 3.23 19.08 2.66
CA LYS A 62 3.97 18.38 1.58
C LYS A 62 4.43 16.97 1.96
N LYS A 63 3.80 16.35 2.94
CA LYS A 63 4.09 14.98 3.39
C LYS A 63 2.88 14.08 3.23
N THR A 64 3.16 12.80 3.08
CA THR A 64 2.16 11.73 3.19
C THR A 64 2.29 11.10 4.57
N MET A 65 1.18 10.96 5.29
CA MET A 65 1.15 10.42 6.65
C MET A 65 0.06 9.35 6.75
N ILE A 66 0.34 8.30 7.52
CA ILE A 66 -0.69 7.32 7.86
C ILE A 66 -1.65 7.98 8.85
N SER A 67 -2.95 7.86 8.55
CA SER A 67 -4.01 8.32 9.45
C SER A 67 -4.06 7.42 10.69
N PRO A 68 -4.13 8.00 11.91
CA PRO A 68 -4.34 7.25 13.15
C PRO A 68 -5.59 6.37 13.13
N SER A 69 -6.61 6.73 12.34
CA SER A 69 -7.83 5.93 12.17
C SER A 69 -7.57 4.52 11.61
N SER A 70 -6.46 4.32 10.86
CA SER A 70 -6.01 2.99 10.42
C SER A 70 -5.78 2.02 11.59
N PHE A 71 -5.56 2.53 12.79
CA PHE A 71 -5.28 1.77 14.00
C PHE A 71 -6.37 1.95 15.07
N GLY A 72 -7.56 2.38 14.66
CA GLY A 72 -8.68 2.65 15.59
C GLY A 72 -8.44 3.79 16.56
N ARG A 73 -7.53 4.71 16.25
CA ARG A 73 -7.20 5.88 17.09
C ARG A 73 -7.88 7.14 16.56
N PRO A 74 -8.23 8.10 17.44
CA PRO A 74 -8.72 9.40 17.01
C PRO A 74 -7.76 10.09 16.05
N ASP A 75 -8.32 10.71 15.02
CA ASP A 75 -7.57 11.39 13.96
C ASP A 75 -7.96 12.87 13.93
N PRO A 76 -7.14 13.76 14.48
CA PRO A 76 -7.45 15.20 14.54
C PRO A 76 -7.63 15.85 13.16
N VAL A 77 -6.94 15.33 12.14
CA VAL A 77 -7.06 15.86 10.77
C VAL A 77 -8.41 15.48 10.17
N LEU A 78 -8.86 14.24 10.38
CA LEU A 78 -10.19 13.79 9.96
C LEU A 78 -11.29 14.55 10.70
N GLU A 79 -11.18 14.71 12.02
CA GLU A 79 -12.14 15.48 12.82
C GLU A 79 -12.25 16.93 12.33
N PHE A 80 -11.11 17.55 12.00
CA PHE A 80 -11.09 18.90 11.42
C PHE A 80 -11.74 18.93 10.03
N ALA A 81 -11.45 17.94 9.18
CA ALA A 81 -12.07 17.80 7.88
C ALA A 81 -13.60 17.70 7.95
N GLU A 82 -14.12 16.94 8.93
CA GLU A 82 -15.56 16.81 9.18
C GLU A 82 -16.20 18.12 9.63
N LYS A 83 -15.52 18.86 10.53
CA LYS A 83 -15.97 20.20 10.95
C LYS A 83 -16.07 21.15 9.76
N LEU A 84 -15.06 21.20 8.90
CA LEU A 84 -15.10 22.02 7.67
C LEU A 84 -16.27 21.65 6.78
N LYS A 85 -16.53 20.36 6.58
CA LYS A 85 -17.66 19.93 5.75
C LYS A 85 -19.04 20.26 6.34
N SER A 86 -19.12 20.45 7.64
CA SER A 86 -20.36 20.77 8.35
C SER A 86 -20.68 22.27 8.39
N THR A 87 -19.80 23.18 7.98
CA THR A 87 -20.02 24.63 7.99
C THR A 87 -21.12 25.08 7.02
N GLY A 88 -21.39 24.30 5.96
CA GLY A 88 -22.29 24.65 4.87
C GLY A 88 -21.64 25.52 3.81
N ASP A 89 -20.40 25.99 4.00
CA ASP A 89 -19.64 26.71 2.98
C ASP A 89 -19.01 25.77 1.95
N LYS A 90 -19.05 26.16 0.68
CA LYS A 90 -18.56 25.32 -0.43
C LYS A 90 -17.03 25.18 -0.45
N GLU A 91 -16.30 26.23 -0.06
CA GLU A 91 -14.85 26.20 -0.06
C GLU A 91 -14.34 25.40 1.15
N ASP A 92 -14.98 25.56 2.32
CA ASP A 92 -14.71 24.73 3.49
C ASP A 92 -14.96 23.25 3.18
N TRP A 93 -16.08 22.93 2.50
CA TRP A 93 -16.39 21.57 2.09
C TRP A 93 -15.32 20.98 1.18
N LYS A 94 -14.82 21.74 0.18
CA LYS A 94 -13.74 21.32 -0.69
C LYS A 94 -12.43 21.09 0.08
N MET A 95 -12.14 21.98 1.02
CA MET A 95 -10.97 21.86 1.90
C MET A 95 -11.07 20.57 2.73
N GLY A 96 -12.21 20.36 3.39
CA GLY A 96 -12.48 19.13 4.16
C GLY A 96 -12.28 17.86 3.31
N ARG A 97 -12.79 17.85 2.08
CA ARG A 97 -12.62 16.73 1.14
C ARG A 97 -11.15 16.45 0.77
N LYS A 98 -10.31 17.47 0.71
CA LYS A 98 -8.86 17.29 0.47
C LYS A 98 -8.13 16.69 1.68
N LEU A 99 -8.58 17.05 2.87
CA LEU A 99 -7.99 16.57 4.13
C LEU A 99 -8.42 15.16 4.50
N GLU A 100 -9.52 14.64 3.93
CA GLU A 100 -9.96 13.26 4.18
C GLU A 100 -8.87 12.25 3.83
N PRO A 101 -8.66 11.27 4.70
CA PRO A 101 -7.68 10.23 4.42
C PRO A 101 -8.15 9.33 3.27
N LYS A 102 -7.21 8.89 2.45
CA LYS A 102 -7.47 8.02 1.32
C LYS A 102 -7.10 6.58 1.65
N PHE A 103 -8.01 5.67 1.34
CA PHE A 103 -7.83 4.24 1.51
C PHE A 103 -6.74 3.68 0.59
N ARG A 104 -5.89 2.82 1.14
CA ARG A 104 -4.95 1.97 0.43
C ARG A 104 -4.91 0.59 1.08
N CYS A 105 -4.97 -0.44 0.26
CA CYS A 105 -4.75 -1.80 0.69
C CYS A 105 -3.37 -2.26 0.22
N TYR A 106 -2.63 -2.92 1.09
CA TYR A 106 -1.31 -3.50 0.82
C TYR A 106 -1.39 -5.00 0.94
N VAL A 107 -0.82 -5.69 -0.04
CA VAL A 107 -0.72 -7.16 -0.02
C VAL A 107 0.69 -7.59 -0.42
N PRO A 108 1.23 -8.65 0.19
CA PRO A 108 2.46 -9.27 -0.28
C PRO A 108 2.16 -10.08 -1.54
N VAL A 109 3.00 -9.89 -2.56
CA VAL A 109 2.84 -10.54 -3.87
C VAL A 109 4.16 -11.10 -4.38
N ILE A 110 4.09 -12.17 -5.16
CA ILE A 110 5.14 -12.63 -6.03
C ILE A 110 4.74 -12.28 -7.46
N VAL A 111 5.60 -11.56 -8.16
CA VAL A 111 5.37 -11.17 -9.57
C VAL A 111 5.82 -12.31 -10.47
N ARG A 112 4.94 -12.79 -11.34
CA ARG A 112 5.28 -13.87 -12.27
C ARG A 112 6.28 -13.41 -13.33
N GLY A 113 7.31 -14.22 -13.51
CA GLY A 113 8.46 -13.87 -14.36
C GLY A 113 9.55 -13.06 -13.64
N GLN A 114 9.33 -12.70 -12.36
CA GLN A 114 10.29 -11.98 -11.52
C GLN A 114 10.43 -12.64 -10.13
N GLU A 115 10.24 -13.94 -10.05
CA GLU A 115 10.25 -14.70 -8.79
C GLU A 115 11.60 -14.58 -8.04
N SER A 116 12.69 -14.39 -8.77
CA SER A 116 14.03 -14.17 -8.18
C SER A 116 14.15 -12.88 -7.37
N GLU A 117 13.26 -11.91 -7.59
CA GLU A 117 13.22 -10.67 -6.82
C GLU A 117 12.50 -10.82 -5.46
N GLY A 118 11.92 -12.00 -5.22
CA GLY A 118 11.23 -12.32 -3.97
C GLY A 118 9.87 -11.66 -3.81
N VAL A 119 9.40 -11.62 -2.56
CA VAL A 119 8.10 -11.04 -2.21
C VAL A 119 8.17 -9.51 -2.22
N LYS A 120 7.21 -8.88 -2.90
CA LYS A 120 7.04 -7.43 -2.94
C LYS A 120 5.68 -7.04 -2.39
N PHE A 121 5.51 -5.77 -2.04
CA PHE A 121 4.21 -5.24 -1.66
C PHE A 121 3.55 -4.54 -2.85
N TYR A 122 2.31 -4.93 -3.14
CA TYR A 122 1.45 -4.22 -4.08
C TYR A 122 0.43 -3.38 -3.31
N ALA A 123 0.34 -2.10 -3.66
CA ALA A 123 -0.58 -1.15 -3.05
C ALA A 123 -1.65 -0.72 -4.05
N PHE A 124 -2.92 -0.86 -3.68
CA PHE A 124 -4.06 -0.51 -4.53
C PHE A 124 -5.18 0.20 -3.77
N GLY A 125 -6.10 0.78 -4.52
CA GLY A 125 -7.25 1.50 -3.99
C GLY A 125 -8.46 0.60 -3.77
N LYS A 126 -9.55 1.22 -3.29
CA LYS A 126 -10.80 0.53 -2.93
C LYS A 126 -11.42 -0.27 -4.09
N LYS A 127 -11.32 0.21 -5.35
CA LYS A 127 -11.90 -0.48 -6.52
C LYS A 127 -11.34 -1.91 -6.63
N ILE A 128 -10.01 -2.03 -6.79
CA ILE A 128 -9.33 -3.34 -6.90
C ILE A 128 -9.58 -4.20 -5.66
N TYR A 129 -9.59 -3.57 -4.48
CA TYR A 129 -9.87 -4.31 -3.23
C TYR A 129 -11.25 -4.98 -3.27
N CYS A 130 -12.30 -4.24 -3.64
CA CYS A 130 -13.64 -4.80 -3.74
C CYS A 130 -13.73 -5.90 -4.81
N GLU A 131 -13.05 -5.76 -5.95
CA GLU A 131 -12.99 -6.77 -6.99
C GLU A 131 -12.32 -8.06 -6.49
N LEU A 132 -11.18 -7.95 -5.80
CA LEU A 132 -10.49 -9.11 -5.22
C LEU A 132 -11.33 -9.81 -4.14
N LEU A 133 -11.98 -9.06 -3.26
CA LEU A 133 -12.90 -9.64 -2.27
C LEU A 133 -14.07 -10.35 -2.95
N GLY A 134 -14.61 -9.78 -4.04
CA GLY A 134 -15.66 -10.43 -4.83
C GLY A 134 -15.21 -11.78 -5.38
N VAL A 135 -13.98 -11.86 -5.90
CA VAL A 135 -13.42 -13.13 -6.42
C VAL A 135 -13.23 -14.15 -5.30
N ILE A 136 -12.71 -13.74 -4.14
CA ILE A 136 -12.46 -14.64 -3.01
C ILE A 136 -13.78 -15.21 -2.43
N THR A 137 -14.84 -14.40 -2.45
CA THR A 137 -16.15 -14.83 -1.95
C THR A 137 -16.95 -15.68 -2.94
N ASP A 138 -16.50 -15.77 -4.18
CA ASP A 138 -17.12 -16.60 -5.20
C ASP A 138 -16.69 -18.07 -5.00
N PRO A 139 -17.67 -19.01 -4.81
CA PRO A 139 -17.38 -20.43 -4.58
C PRO A 139 -16.56 -21.10 -5.70
N ASP A 140 -16.66 -20.60 -6.93
CA ASP A 140 -15.95 -21.17 -8.09
C ASP A 140 -14.44 -20.86 -8.06
N TYR A 141 -14.04 -19.80 -7.39
CA TYR A 141 -12.64 -19.38 -7.26
C TYR A 141 -12.01 -19.81 -5.94
N GLY A 142 -12.76 -19.68 -4.83
CA GLY A 142 -12.29 -20.02 -3.49
C GLY A 142 -11.13 -19.11 -3.02
N ASP A 143 -10.34 -19.63 -2.09
CA ASP A 143 -9.18 -18.87 -1.56
C ASP A 143 -8.06 -18.75 -2.59
N ILE A 144 -8.03 -17.62 -3.29
CA ILE A 144 -6.99 -17.32 -4.27
C ILE A 144 -5.60 -17.11 -3.64
N THR A 145 -5.52 -16.95 -2.32
CA THR A 145 -4.28 -16.68 -1.59
C THR A 145 -3.63 -17.95 -1.02
N ASP A 146 -4.29 -19.10 -1.13
CA ASP A 146 -3.76 -20.38 -0.66
C ASP A 146 -2.43 -20.71 -1.35
N LEU A 147 -1.45 -21.15 -0.55
CA LEU A 147 -0.08 -21.42 -1.04
C LEU A 147 -0.02 -22.58 -2.04
N THR A 148 -0.92 -23.54 -1.92
CA THR A 148 -0.93 -24.76 -2.72
C THR A 148 -1.94 -24.67 -3.87
N ASN A 149 -3.19 -24.28 -3.56
CA ASN A 149 -4.31 -24.29 -4.48
C ASN A 149 -4.75 -22.88 -4.91
N GLY A 150 -4.10 -21.83 -4.42
CA GLY A 150 -4.42 -20.47 -4.78
C GLY A 150 -4.23 -20.18 -6.27
N ARG A 151 -4.71 -19.04 -6.72
CA ARG A 151 -4.70 -18.65 -8.14
C ARG A 151 -3.87 -17.40 -8.36
N ASP A 152 -3.31 -17.28 -9.55
CA ASP A 152 -2.66 -16.05 -9.99
C ASP A 152 -3.73 -15.04 -10.39
N VAL A 153 -3.48 -13.78 -10.06
CA VAL A 153 -4.32 -12.64 -10.42
C VAL A 153 -3.65 -11.86 -11.54
N THR A 154 -4.40 -11.55 -12.59
CA THR A 154 -3.92 -10.66 -13.66
C THR A 154 -4.36 -9.23 -13.36
N ILE A 155 -3.39 -8.33 -13.28
CA ILE A 155 -3.62 -6.90 -13.16
C ILE A 155 -3.32 -6.25 -14.51
N GLU A 156 -4.29 -5.54 -15.06
CA GLU A 156 -4.11 -4.75 -16.27
C GLU A 156 -4.06 -3.27 -15.93
N ARG A 157 -2.94 -2.63 -16.22
CA ARG A 157 -2.79 -1.18 -16.10
C ARG A 157 -2.94 -0.54 -17.47
N ILE A 158 -3.87 0.39 -17.56
CA ILE A 158 -4.13 1.20 -18.73
C ILE A 158 -3.73 2.63 -18.40
N ASP A 159 -2.73 3.14 -19.11
CA ASP A 159 -2.29 4.52 -18.94
C ASP A 159 -3.33 5.48 -19.56
N PRO A 160 -3.47 6.70 -19.02
CA PRO A 160 -4.48 7.64 -19.50
C PRO A 160 -4.11 8.17 -20.90
N ASP A 161 -5.13 8.36 -21.73
CA ASP A 161 -4.99 8.94 -23.10
C ASP A 161 -4.58 10.43 -23.06
N LYS A 162 -4.76 11.10 -21.92
CA LYS A 162 -4.47 12.54 -21.76
C LYS A 162 -3.35 12.75 -20.77
N GLU A 163 -2.44 13.66 -21.10
CA GLU A 163 -1.39 14.12 -20.21
C GLU A 163 -1.97 14.64 -18.88
N GLY A 164 -1.46 14.19 -17.76
CA GLY A 164 -1.96 14.52 -16.42
C GLY A 164 -3.15 13.69 -15.92
N GLY A 165 -3.63 12.71 -16.68
CA GLY A 165 -4.64 11.75 -16.25
C GLY A 165 -4.07 10.72 -15.24
N TYR A 166 -4.99 9.94 -14.64
CA TYR A 166 -4.62 8.84 -13.76
C TYR A 166 -4.76 7.50 -14.48
N PRO A 167 -3.84 6.56 -14.28
CA PRO A 167 -3.96 5.22 -14.84
C PRO A 167 -5.18 4.49 -14.27
N THR A 168 -5.83 3.69 -15.13
CA THR A 168 -6.92 2.80 -14.75
C THR A 168 -6.38 1.39 -14.55
N TYR A 169 -6.97 0.65 -13.62
CA TYR A 169 -6.61 -0.72 -13.31
C TYR A 169 -7.84 -1.62 -13.39
N ASN A 170 -7.66 -2.79 -14.00
CA ASN A 170 -8.64 -3.88 -14.11
C ASN A 170 -8.04 -5.19 -13.64
#